data_2888754c78aa41995142c366d49fef7e
#
_entry.id   2888754c78aa41995142c366d49fef7e
#
_cell.length_a   1.000
_cell.length_b   1.000
_cell.length_c   1.000
_cell.angle_alpha   90.00
_cell.angle_beta   90.00
_cell.angle_gamma   90.00
#
_symmetry.space_group_name_H-M   'P 1'
#
loop_
_entity.id
_entity.type
_entity.pdbx_description
1 polymer ?
#
loop_
_entity_poly.entity_id
_entity_poly.type
_entity_poly.pdbx_seq_one_letter_code
_entity_poly.pdbx_strand_id
1 'polypeptide(L)'
;MVHCVKFGKDLPGLDRVPWRGEIGKRVYENVSKEAWKLWVEHSKMLMNEYRLNPIDPNSQKIMEEQMEQFFFGEGAKLPEGYVAPKAKG
;
A
#
# COMPACT_ATOMS: atom_id res chain seq x y z
N MET A 1 10.71 -1.98 -13.95
CA MET A 1 10.94 -2.33 -12.55
C MET A 1 11.12 -1.08 -11.72
N VAL A 2 10.74 -1.14 -10.47
CA VAL A 2 10.88 -0.01 -9.57
C VAL A 2 11.66 -0.45 -8.33
N HIS A 3 12.33 0.52 -7.70
CA HIS A 3 12.96 0.26 -6.41
C HIS A 3 11.87 0.37 -5.34
N CYS A 4 11.45 -0.77 -4.81
CA CYS A 4 10.32 -0.81 -3.90
C CYS A 4 10.72 -0.33 -2.51
N VAL A 5 10.04 0.71 -2.02
CA VAL A 5 10.32 1.24 -0.69
C VAL A 5 9.92 0.27 0.42
N LYS A 6 8.97 -0.61 0.13
CA LYS A 6 8.50 -1.57 1.14
C LYS A 6 9.47 -2.72 1.33
N PHE A 7 10.03 -3.23 0.23
CA PHE A 7 10.95 -4.37 0.29
C PHE A 7 12.42 -3.97 0.18
N GLY A 8 12.69 -2.72 -0.20
CA GLY A 8 14.06 -2.23 -0.27
C GLY A 8 14.89 -2.84 -1.38
N LYS A 9 14.26 -3.29 -2.45
CA LYS A 9 14.95 -3.87 -3.59
C LYS A 9 14.15 -3.62 -4.87
N ASP A 10 14.80 -3.85 -6.00
CA ASP A 10 14.15 -3.68 -7.29
C ASP A 10 13.21 -4.84 -7.57
N LEU A 11 11.98 -4.53 -7.90
CA LEU A 11 10.94 -5.52 -8.18
C LEU A 11 10.06 -5.00 -9.30
N PRO A 12 9.29 -5.88 -9.95
CA PRO A 12 8.36 -5.43 -10.98
C PRO A 12 7.41 -4.39 -10.43
N GLY A 13 7.24 -3.32 -11.19
CA GLY A 13 6.34 -2.25 -10.79
C GLY A 13 4.90 -2.51 -11.15
N LEU A 14 4.07 -1.53 -10.84
CA LEU A 14 2.65 -1.61 -11.16
C LEU A 14 2.43 -1.32 -12.65
N ASP A 15 1.36 -1.86 -13.19
CA ASP A 15 1.04 -1.69 -14.60
C ASP A 15 0.52 -0.29 -14.90
N ARG A 16 -0.09 0.34 -13.90
CA ARG A 16 -0.63 1.68 -14.05
C ARG A 16 -0.66 2.35 -12.69
N VAL A 17 -0.88 3.67 -12.71
CA VAL A 17 -1.01 4.42 -11.47
C VAL A 17 -2.23 3.88 -10.71
N PRO A 18 -2.03 3.39 -9.47
CA PRO A 18 -3.10 2.69 -8.76
C PRO A 18 -4.10 3.59 -8.05
N TRP A 19 -3.79 4.86 -7.93
CA TRP A 19 -4.62 5.81 -7.20
C TRP A 19 -4.46 7.17 -7.85
N ARG A 20 -5.45 8.01 -7.73
CA ARG A 20 -5.35 9.34 -8.30
C ARG A 20 -4.65 10.28 -7.32
N GLY A 21 -4.12 11.39 -7.85
CA GLY A 21 -3.45 12.40 -7.06
C GLY A 21 -1.98 12.08 -6.84
N GLU A 22 -1.35 12.89 -6.02
CA GLU A 22 0.08 12.77 -5.76
C GLU A 22 0.45 11.43 -5.17
N ILE A 23 -0.37 10.94 -4.23
CA ILE A 23 -0.07 9.67 -3.57
C ILE A 23 -0.05 8.52 -4.56
N GLY A 24 -0.93 8.54 -5.54
CA GLY A 24 -0.96 7.52 -6.57
C GLY A 24 0.31 7.49 -7.38
N LYS A 25 0.81 8.67 -7.74
CA LYS A 25 2.06 8.78 -8.50
C LYS A 25 3.24 8.29 -7.67
N ARG A 26 3.31 8.69 -6.42
CA ARG A 26 4.40 8.27 -5.54
C ARG A 26 4.41 6.76 -5.37
N VAL A 27 3.23 6.18 -5.20
CA VAL A 27 3.11 4.73 -5.08
C VAL A 27 3.55 4.05 -6.36
N TYR A 28 3.09 4.56 -7.49
CA TYR A 28 3.42 3.97 -8.78
C TYR A 28 4.94 3.94 -9.01
N GLU A 29 5.62 5.00 -8.60
CA GLU A 29 7.05 5.14 -8.84
C GLU A 29 7.92 4.40 -7.81
N ASN A 30 7.37 4.11 -6.63
CA ASN A 30 8.17 3.61 -5.53
C ASN A 30 7.68 2.31 -4.92
N VAL A 31 6.62 1.74 -5.43
CA VAL A 31 6.01 0.56 -4.84
C VAL A 31 5.89 -0.52 -5.91
N SER A 32 6.34 -1.72 -5.57
CA SER A 32 6.26 -2.85 -6.49
C SER A 32 4.86 -3.45 -6.49
N LYS A 33 4.61 -4.27 -7.49
CA LYS A 33 3.35 -5.01 -7.58
C LYS A 33 3.14 -5.88 -6.35
N GLU A 34 4.21 -6.49 -5.86
CA GLU A 34 4.13 -7.33 -4.66
C GLU A 34 3.72 -6.51 -3.44
N ALA A 35 4.31 -5.34 -3.27
CA ALA A 35 3.98 -4.49 -2.13
C ALA A 35 2.55 -3.97 -2.24
N TRP A 36 2.10 -3.69 -3.45
CA TRP A 36 0.73 -3.25 -3.66
C TRP A 36 -0.27 -4.32 -3.26
N LYS A 37 0.05 -5.58 -3.51
CA LYS A 37 -0.80 -6.67 -3.07
C LYS A 37 -0.95 -6.69 -1.56
N LEU A 38 0.12 -6.43 -0.85
CA LEU A 38 0.07 -6.33 0.62
C LEU A 38 -0.87 -5.21 1.05
N TRP A 39 -0.79 -4.07 0.37
CA TRP A 39 -1.68 -2.96 0.67
C TRP A 39 -3.13 -3.31 0.42
N VAL A 40 -3.41 -3.99 -0.69
CA VAL A 40 -4.79 -4.37 -1.01
C VAL A 40 -5.39 -5.22 0.11
N GLU A 41 -4.63 -6.18 0.61
CA GLU A 41 -5.10 -7.01 1.71
C GLU A 41 -5.31 -6.20 2.97
N HIS A 42 -4.35 -5.33 3.27
CA HIS A 42 -4.43 -4.47 4.44
C HIS A 42 -5.63 -3.52 4.34
N SER A 43 -5.87 -2.99 3.16
CA SER A 43 -6.96 -2.04 2.95
C SER A 43 -8.32 -2.69 3.12
N LYS A 44 -8.44 -3.96 2.76
CA LYS A 44 -9.69 -4.68 2.98
C LYS A 44 -10.02 -4.74 4.46
N MET A 45 -9.01 -5.00 5.27
CA MET A 45 -9.19 -5.05 6.71
C MET A 45 -9.58 -3.68 7.26
N LEU A 46 -8.91 -2.63 6.76
CA LEU A 46 -9.23 -1.27 7.19
C LEU A 46 -10.68 -0.91 6.86
N MET A 47 -11.10 -1.21 5.65
CA MET A 47 -12.47 -0.90 5.24
C MET A 47 -13.48 -1.63 6.11
N ASN A 48 -13.15 -2.87 6.47
CA ASN A 48 -14.05 -3.65 7.29
C ASN A 48 -14.09 -3.14 8.74
N GLU A 49 -12.93 -2.84 9.31
CA GLU A 49 -12.85 -2.39 10.70
C GLU A 49 -13.44 -1.00 10.91
N TYR A 50 -13.16 -0.10 10.00
CA TYR A 50 -13.61 1.28 10.13
C TYR A 50 -14.86 1.56 9.31
N ARG A 51 -15.40 0.53 8.67
CA ARG A 51 -16.61 0.65 7.85
C ARG A 51 -16.49 1.75 6.82
N LEU A 52 -15.35 1.78 6.16
CA LEU A 52 -15.08 2.78 5.15
C LEU A 52 -15.83 2.44 3.87
N ASN A 53 -16.31 3.48 3.20
CA ASN A 53 -17.01 3.31 1.94
C ASN A 53 -16.10 3.83 0.83
N PRO A 54 -15.70 2.99 -0.14
CA PRO A 54 -14.79 3.43 -1.18
C PRO A 54 -15.31 4.57 -2.05
N ILE A 55 -16.61 4.83 -2.00
CA ILE A 55 -17.18 5.93 -2.77
C ILE A 55 -17.17 7.24 -1.99
N ASP A 56 -17.13 7.14 -0.67
CA ASP A 56 -17.20 8.31 0.20
C ASP A 56 -15.87 9.07 0.18
N PRO A 57 -15.88 10.38 -0.15
CA PRO A 57 -14.64 11.16 -0.18
C PRO A 57 -13.87 11.16 1.14
N ASN A 58 -14.58 11.16 2.26
CA ASN A 58 -13.92 11.11 3.57
C ASN A 58 -13.20 9.79 3.76
N SER A 59 -13.83 8.69 3.36
CA SER A 59 -13.21 7.38 3.43
C SER A 59 -12.00 7.30 2.52
N GLN A 60 -12.10 7.87 1.32
CA GLN A 60 -10.97 7.90 0.38
C GLN A 60 -9.79 8.64 0.98
N LYS A 61 -10.06 9.74 1.67
CA LYS A 61 -8.99 10.50 2.30
C LYS A 61 -8.31 9.69 3.40
N ILE A 62 -9.10 8.98 4.19
CA ILE A 62 -8.55 8.10 5.22
C ILE A 62 -7.69 7.02 4.59
N MET A 63 -8.16 6.43 3.50
CA MET A 63 -7.40 5.41 2.79
C MET A 63 -6.08 5.96 2.26
N GLU A 64 -6.09 7.18 1.74
CA GLU A 64 -4.87 7.81 1.24
C GLU A 64 -3.87 8.01 2.37
N GLU A 65 -4.32 8.46 3.52
CA GLU A 65 -3.45 8.64 4.67
C GLU A 65 -2.86 7.32 5.13
N GLN A 66 -3.69 6.30 5.18
CA GLN A 66 -3.22 4.97 5.56
C GLN A 66 -2.24 4.40 4.54
N MET A 67 -2.50 4.64 3.27
CA MET A 67 -1.61 4.20 2.20
C MET A 67 -0.25 4.87 2.33
N GLU A 68 -0.24 6.16 2.61
CA GLU A 68 1.01 6.89 2.79
C GLU A 68 1.78 6.34 3.98
N GLN A 69 1.10 6.09 5.09
CA GLN A 69 1.74 5.51 6.26
C GLN A 69 2.26 4.11 5.96
N PHE A 70 1.50 3.34 5.23
CA PHE A 70 1.86 1.96 4.93
C PHE A 70 3.12 1.87 4.07
N PHE A 71 3.29 2.76 3.10
CA PHE A 71 4.41 2.70 2.19
C PHE A 71 5.54 3.67 2.53
N PHE A 72 5.21 4.84 3.03
CA PHE A 72 6.19 5.90 3.23
C PHE A 72 6.31 6.37 4.66
N GLY A 73 5.48 5.87 5.55
CA GLY A 73 5.51 6.27 6.94
C GLY A 73 6.70 5.69 7.67
N GLU A 74 6.96 6.23 8.86
CA GLU A 74 8.01 5.72 9.71
C GLU A 74 7.69 4.28 10.08
N GLY A 75 8.64 3.39 9.90
CA GLY A 75 8.42 1.98 10.16
C GLY A 75 7.73 1.24 9.03
N ALA A 76 7.48 1.90 7.91
CA ALA A 76 6.83 1.25 6.77
C ALA A 76 7.69 0.16 6.17
N LYS A 77 9.01 0.31 6.26
CA LYS A 77 9.93 -0.68 5.70
C LYS A 77 9.87 -1.94 6.55
N LEU A 78 9.75 -3.08 5.88
CA LEU A 78 9.69 -4.35 6.60
C LEU A 78 11.04 -4.66 7.23
N PRO A 79 11.05 -5.20 8.45
CA PRO A 79 12.32 -5.56 9.09
C PRO A 79 12.99 -6.70 8.35
N GLU A 80 14.31 -6.74 8.49
CA GLU A 80 15.09 -7.79 7.90
C GLU A 80 14.63 -9.12 8.47
N GLY A 81 14.45 -10.10 7.60
CA GLY A 81 13.97 -11.40 8.04
C GLY A 81 12.48 -11.49 8.26
N TYR A 82 11.76 -10.41 7.97
CA TYR A 82 10.33 -10.40 8.12
C TYR A 82 9.68 -11.42 7.18
N VAL A 83 8.76 -12.20 7.74
CA VAL A 83 7.97 -13.12 6.94
C VAL A 83 6.52 -12.64 7.01
N ALA A 84 5.94 -12.37 5.83
CA ALA A 84 4.57 -11.91 5.78
C ALA A 84 3.64 -12.93 6.42
N PRO A 85 2.68 -12.51 7.21
CA PRO A 85 1.74 -13.45 7.79
C PRO A 85 0.97 -14.14 6.68
N LYS A 86 0.75 -15.42 6.85
CA LYS A 86 -0.05 -16.14 5.89
C LYS A 86 -1.45 -15.61 5.97
N ALA A 87 -2.10 -15.58 4.85
CA ALA A 87 -3.47 -15.15 4.84
C ALA A 87 -4.19 -15.92 5.91
N LYS A 88 -4.77 -15.21 6.81
CA LYS A 88 -5.51 -15.86 7.81
C LYS A 88 -6.73 -16.33 7.19
N GLY A 89 -6.76 -17.48 7.18
CA GLY A 89 -7.98 -17.99 6.53
C GLY A 89 -8.58 -17.22 6.66
#